data_9bc90be2cd46b7d12f43ab799dcbc231
#
_entry.id   9bc90be2cd46b7d12f43ab799dcbc231
#
_cell.length_a   1.000
_cell.length_b   1.000
_cell.length_c   1.000
_cell.angle_alpha   90.00
_cell.angle_beta   90.00
_cell.angle_gamma   90.00
#
_symmetry.space_group_name_H-M   'P 1'
#
loop_
_entity.id
_entity.type
_entity.pdbx_description
1 polymer ?
#
loop_
_entity_poly.entity_id
_entity_poly.type
_entity_poly.pdbx_seq_one_letter_code
_entity_poly.pdbx_strand_id
1 'polypeptide(L)'
;RDCLLSRGLGDVYKRQVLDSVKRIYGIHIFNGIPSGKISLEEGPRMAATNWLAVHLYGRSGHAGKPHEGIDTAVAVSSMVMNFQSIISRNLNPLDPAVLTIGKVEAGTARNVIAGEAKIEGTARTFSRQAQEMIERRVKEIAKAHEQMYGVDVSVDFQQSSHGALINDPGVVEDVMEKAGEVFDPSEFTHVEAMMLGEDFANYLEEMDGCFAFIGGGDHPANHHGKFDFDEKALISGVRLMLTFVIV
;
A
#
# COMPACT_ATOMS: atom_id res chain seq x y z
N ARG A 1 -7.57 8.39 -16.28
CA ARG A 1 -7.63 8.31 -17.77
C ARG A 1 -6.28 8.22 -18.44
N ASP A 2 -5.19 8.54 -17.74
CA ASP A 2 -3.83 8.64 -18.32
C ASP A 2 -2.98 7.36 -18.17
N CYS A 3 -3.49 6.36 -17.51
CA CYS A 3 -2.74 5.14 -17.17
C CYS A 3 -2.48 4.20 -18.37
N LEU A 4 -3.23 4.29 -19.49
CA LEU A 4 -3.07 3.39 -20.64
C LEU A 4 -2.08 3.91 -21.70
N LEU A 5 -1.89 5.22 -21.80
CA LEU A 5 -0.91 5.82 -22.72
C LEU A 5 0.51 5.83 -22.15
N SER A 6 0.66 5.80 -20.81
CA SER A 6 1.98 5.76 -20.16
C SER A 6 2.64 4.37 -20.22
N ARG A 7 1.87 3.28 -20.34
CA ARG A 7 2.41 1.91 -20.32
C ARG A 7 3.22 1.51 -21.58
N GLY A 8 2.93 2.08 -22.75
CA GLY A 8 3.61 1.70 -23.97
C GLY A 8 4.82 2.57 -24.33
N LEU A 9 4.67 3.89 -24.25
CA LEU A 9 5.75 4.84 -24.58
C LEU A 9 6.63 5.16 -23.35
N GLY A 10 6.03 5.17 -22.15
CA GLY A 10 6.77 5.39 -20.90
C GLY A 10 7.83 4.34 -20.62
N ASP A 11 7.56 3.07 -20.90
CA ASP A 11 8.51 1.99 -20.60
C ASP A 11 9.74 2.00 -21.52
N VAL A 12 9.60 2.41 -22.79
CA VAL A 12 10.71 2.52 -23.72
C VAL A 12 11.62 3.71 -23.34
N TYR A 13 11.03 4.85 -22.98
CA TYR A 13 11.79 6.02 -22.55
C TYR A 13 12.39 5.85 -21.14
N LYS A 14 11.69 5.19 -20.22
CA LYS A 14 12.20 4.88 -18.89
C LYS A 14 13.46 4.00 -18.96
N ARG A 15 13.45 2.91 -19.74
CA ARG A 15 14.62 2.04 -19.88
C ARG A 15 15.84 2.77 -20.46
N GLN A 16 15.65 3.61 -21.48
CA GLN A 16 16.77 4.36 -22.08
C GLN A 16 17.43 5.37 -21.12
N VAL A 17 16.65 5.95 -20.18
CA VAL A 17 17.19 6.83 -19.13
C VAL A 17 17.87 6.02 -18.05
N LEU A 18 17.29 4.89 -17.63
CA LEU A 18 17.79 4.06 -16.55
C LEU A 18 19.12 3.38 -16.88
N ASP A 19 19.37 2.99 -18.15
CA ASP A 19 20.61 2.35 -18.60
C ASP A 19 21.88 3.19 -18.33
N SER A 20 21.75 4.51 -18.16
CA SER A 20 22.86 5.43 -17.89
C SER A 20 22.91 5.95 -16.44
N VAL A 21 21.89 5.66 -15.63
CA VAL A 21 21.75 6.11 -14.25
C VAL A 21 22.26 5.03 -13.31
N LYS A 22 23.11 5.40 -12.36
CA LYS A 22 23.66 4.47 -11.37
C LYS A 22 22.82 4.39 -10.12
N ARG A 23 22.22 5.51 -9.69
CA ARG A 23 21.43 5.62 -8.48
C ARG A 23 20.30 6.61 -8.69
N ILE A 24 19.21 6.43 -7.95
CA ILE A 24 18.06 7.34 -7.97
C ILE A 24 17.73 7.83 -6.58
N TYR A 25 17.33 9.10 -6.50
CA TYR A 25 17.02 9.75 -5.24
C TYR A 25 15.68 10.47 -5.33
N GLY A 26 14.84 10.31 -4.30
CA GLY A 26 13.55 10.99 -4.17
C GLY A 26 13.41 11.70 -2.84
N ILE A 27 12.60 12.74 -2.83
CA ILE A 27 12.17 13.42 -1.61
C ILE A 27 10.68 13.69 -1.64
N HIS A 28 10.03 13.66 -0.49
CA HIS A 28 8.63 14.02 -0.34
C HIS A 28 8.46 14.89 0.89
N ILE A 29 7.71 15.99 0.75
CA ILE A 29 7.32 16.81 1.90
C ILE A 29 6.20 16.12 2.66
N PHE A 30 6.34 16.00 3.98
CA PHE A 30 5.40 15.23 4.78
C PHE A 30 4.99 15.99 6.04
N ASN A 31 3.70 16.31 6.16
CA ASN A 31 3.16 16.96 7.34
C ASN A 31 3.08 15.98 8.52
N GLY A 32 3.19 16.51 9.73
CA GLY A 32 3.34 15.71 10.95
C GLY A 32 4.80 15.42 11.32
N ILE A 33 5.75 15.66 10.40
CA ILE A 33 7.18 15.73 10.70
C ILE A 33 7.53 17.20 10.96
N PRO A 34 8.32 17.54 12.00
CA PRO A 34 8.67 18.93 12.30
C PRO A 34 9.30 19.64 11.10
N SER A 35 8.93 20.90 10.87
CA SER A 35 9.32 21.68 9.70
C SER A 35 10.83 21.64 9.42
N GLY A 36 11.21 21.30 8.21
CA GLY A 36 12.58 21.23 7.73
C GLY A 36 13.42 20.08 8.27
N LYS A 37 12.90 19.23 9.16
CA LYS A 37 13.58 18.00 9.56
C LYS A 37 13.59 17.00 8.42
N ILE A 38 14.63 16.19 8.37
CA ILE A 38 14.87 15.17 7.36
C ILE A 38 14.75 13.78 8.01
N SER A 39 14.01 12.89 7.39
CA SER A 39 14.00 11.48 7.75
C SER A 39 14.54 10.69 6.55
N LEU A 40 15.65 10.00 6.75
CA LEU A 40 16.30 9.16 5.76
C LEU A 40 16.85 7.92 6.45
N GLU A 41 16.09 6.84 6.43
CA GLU A 41 16.45 5.56 7.01
C GLU A 41 16.53 4.49 5.92
N GLU A 42 17.32 3.47 6.16
CA GLU A 42 17.42 2.26 5.34
C GLU A 42 16.17 1.38 5.44
N GLY A 43 16.00 0.49 4.46
CA GLY A 43 14.94 -0.51 4.48
C GLY A 43 13.55 0.05 4.15
N PRO A 44 12.49 -0.63 4.61
CA PRO A 44 11.11 -0.27 4.27
C PRO A 44 10.71 1.12 4.78
N ARG A 45 10.16 1.94 3.88
CA ARG A 45 9.66 3.29 4.20
C ARG A 45 8.16 3.43 3.98
N MET A 46 7.63 2.90 2.85
CA MET A 46 6.20 2.93 2.54
C MET A 46 5.74 1.60 1.96
N ALA A 47 4.49 1.22 2.21
CA ALA A 47 3.96 -0.09 1.88
C ALA A 47 3.46 -0.20 0.43
N ALA A 48 3.55 -1.41 -0.13
CA ALA A 48 2.77 -1.77 -1.30
C ALA A 48 1.27 -1.72 -0.99
N THR A 49 0.46 -1.29 -1.95
CA THR A 49 -0.99 -1.19 -1.82
C THR A 49 -1.67 -2.14 -2.78
N ASN A 50 -2.51 -3.05 -2.26
CA ASN A 50 -3.28 -3.97 -3.07
C ASN A 50 -4.78 -3.75 -2.82
N TRP A 51 -5.58 -3.93 -3.86
CA TRP A 51 -7.04 -3.82 -3.79
C TRP A 51 -7.65 -5.21 -3.82
N LEU A 52 -8.67 -5.41 -2.99
CA LEU A 52 -9.43 -6.64 -2.90
C LEU A 52 -10.89 -6.37 -3.21
N ALA A 53 -11.47 -7.13 -4.14
CA ALA A 53 -12.89 -7.24 -4.32
C ALA A 53 -13.28 -8.73 -4.36
N VAL A 54 -14.32 -9.09 -3.59
CA VAL A 54 -14.88 -10.44 -3.59
C VAL A 54 -16.38 -10.35 -3.82
N HIS A 55 -16.86 -11.07 -4.82
CA HIS A 55 -18.28 -11.18 -5.13
C HIS A 55 -18.77 -12.59 -4.79
N LEU A 56 -19.89 -12.66 -4.08
CA LEU A 56 -20.57 -13.90 -3.74
C LEU A 56 -21.92 -13.95 -4.45
N TYR A 57 -22.18 -15.06 -5.10
CA TYR A 57 -23.46 -15.34 -5.79
C TYR A 57 -24.13 -16.54 -5.15
N GLY A 58 -25.36 -16.35 -4.71
CA GLY A 58 -26.19 -17.35 -4.12
C GLY A 58 -27.54 -17.41 -4.83
N ARG A 59 -28.62 -17.58 -4.06
CA ARG A 59 -29.98 -17.60 -4.58
C ARG A 59 -30.94 -16.90 -3.64
N SER A 60 -31.56 -15.82 -4.12
CA SER A 60 -32.61 -15.09 -3.38
C SER A 60 -33.81 -15.98 -3.12
N GLY A 61 -34.54 -15.72 -2.02
CA GLY A 61 -35.73 -16.45 -1.64
C GLY A 61 -36.52 -15.72 -0.58
N HIS A 62 -37.71 -16.23 -0.27
CA HIS A 62 -38.53 -15.70 0.82
C HIS A 62 -37.89 -16.01 2.16
N ALA A 63 -37.73 -15.01 3.05
CA ALA A 63 -37.07 -15.19 4.34
C ALA A 63 -37.68 -16.28 5.23
N GLY A 64 -38.99 -16.56 5.10
CA GLY A 64 -39.66 -17.65 5.80
C GLY A 64 -39.44 -19.05 5.19
N LYS A 65 -38.69 -19.16 4.08
CA LYS A 65 -38.36 -20.40 3.40
C LYS A 65 -36.87 -20.52 3.13
N PRO A 66 -36.01 -20.52 4.15
CA PRO A 66 -34.56 -20.47 4.00
C PRO A 66 -33.98 -21.66 3.20
N HIS A 67 -34.64 -22.81 3.22
CA HIS A 67 -34.25 -24.01 2.48
C HIS A 67 -34.38 -23.90 0.94
N GLU A 68 -35.13 -22.89 0.45
CA GLU A 68 -35.28 -22.62 -0.99
C GLU A 68 -34.24 -21.61 -1.51
N GLY A 69 -33.46 -20.97 -0.61
CA GLY A 69 -32.43 -19.98 -0.95
C GLY A 69 -30.99 -20.47 -0.75
N ILE A 70 -30.03 -19.64 -1.13
CA ILE A 70 -28.59 -19.73 -0.78
C ILE A 70 -28.20 -18.34 -0.27
N ASP A 71 -27.96 -18.23 1.04
CA ASP A 71 -27.84 -16.95 1.72
C ASP A 71 -26.41 -16.41 1.67
N THR A 72 -26.19 -15.41 0.83
CA THR A 72 -24.90 -14.75 0.72
C THR A 72 -24.59 -13.81 1.89
N ALA A 73 -25.59 -13.35 2.66
CA ALA A 73 -25.36 -12.49 3.83
C ALA A 73 -24.67 -13.28 4.96
N VAL A 74 -25.04 -14.53 5.17
CA VAL A 74 -24.38 -15.41 6.13
C VAL A 74 -22.99 -15.78 5.65
N ALA A 75 -22.84 -16.14 4.36
CA ALA A 75 -21.56 -16.50 3.77
C ALA A 75 -20.55 -15.35 3.84
N VAL A 76 -20.94 -14.13 3.46
CA VAL A 76 -20.06 -12.96 3.47
C VAL A 76 -19.63 -12.58 4.89
N SER A 77 -20.53 -12.67 5.86
CA SER A 77 -20.23 -12.38 7.27
C SER A 77 -19.17 -13.34 7.82
N SER A 78 -19.32 -14.64 7.55
CA SER A 78 -18.32 -15.66 7.89
C SER A 78 -16.98 -15.40 7.20
N MET A 79 -17.01 -15.04 5.91
CA MET A 79 -15.79 -14.80 5.12
C MET A 79 -15.00 -13.62 5.68
N VAL A 80 -15.65 -12.50 6.05
CA VAL A 80 -15.00 -11.34 6.66
C VAL A 80 -14.30 -11.74 7.96
N MET A 81 -14.92 -12.55 8.80
CA MET A 81 -14.31 -13.04 10.03
C MET A 81 -13.12 -13.96 9.76
N ASN A 82 -13.22 -14.85 8.77
CA ASN A 82 -12.11 -15.75 8.40
C ASN A 82 -10.93 -15.00 7.80
N PHE A 83 -11.15 -13.92 7.05
CA PHE A 83 -10.07 -13.07 6.52
C PHE A 83 -9.19 -12.47 7.64
N GLN A 84 -9.74 -12.23 8.84
CA GLN A 84 -8.95 -11.73 9.97
C GLN A 84 -7.85 -12.72 10.40
N SER A 85 -8.05 -14.01 10.16
CA SER A 85 -7.06 -15.05 10.47
C SER A 85 -5.83 -15.01 9.55
N ILE A 86 -5.93 -14.37 8.39
CA ILE A 86 -4.83 -14.28 7.43
C ILE A 86 -3.64 -13.56 8.09
N ILE A 87 -3.85 -12.36 8.59
CA ILE A 87 -2.79 -11.59 9.26
C ILE A 87 -2.42 -12.23 10.59
N SER A 88 -3.42 -12.55 11.43
CA SER A 88 -3.16 -12.97 12.81
C SER A 88 -2.62 -14.39 12.95
N ARG A 89 -2.74 -15.29 11.94
CA ARG A 89 -2.40 -16.71 12.04
C ARG A 89 -1.52 -17.25 10.92
N ASN A 90 -1.32 -16.52 9.83
CA ASN A 90 -0.54 -17.01 8.69
C ASN A 90 0.69 -16.15 8.39
N LEU A 91 0.72 -14.90 8.82
CA LEU A 91 1.84 -14.00 8.62
C LEU A 91 2.84 -14.13 9.79
N ASN A 92 4.13 -13.98 9.47
CA ASN A 92 5.14 -13.82 10.50
C ASN A 92 4.85 -12.53 11.31
N PRO A 93 4.76 -12.58 12.65
CA PRO A 93 4.50 -11.40 13.46
C PRO A 93 5.51 -10.24 13.30
N LEU A 94 6.71 -10.54 12.78
CA LEU A 94 7.75 -9.56 12.50
C LEU A 94 7.69 -8.99 11.07
N ASP A 95 6.75 -9.45 10.24
CA ASP A 95 6.51 -8.94 8.89
C ASP A 95 5.20 -8.12 8.89
N PRO A 96 5.27 -6.79 9.06
CA PRO A 96 4.09 -5.97 9.22
C PRO A 96 3.21 -5.96 7.97
N ALA A 97 1.92 -6.25 8.15
CA ALA A 97 0.93 -6.14 7.09
C ALA A 97 -0.45 -5.78 7.64
N VAL A 98 -1.27 -5.21 6.78
CA VAL A 98 -2.66 -4.87 7.07
C VAL A 98 -3.57 -5.43 5.99
N LEU A 99 -4.67 -6.08 6.39
CA LEU A 99 -5.79 -6.43 5.52
C LEU A 99 -7.04 -5.79 6.10
N THR A 100 -7.53 -4.78 5.42
CA THR A 100 -8.74 -4.04 5.83
C THR A 100 -9.88 -4.33 4.89
N ILE A 101 -11.02 -4.74 5.45
CA ILE A 101 -12.29 -4.80 4.73
C ILE A 101 -13.01 -3.48 5.02
N GLY A 102 -13.07 -2.61 4.02
CA GLY A 102 -13.65 -1.28 4.13
C GLY A 102 -15.14 -1.22 3.78
N LYS A 103 -15.63 -2.21 3.01
CA LYS A 103 -17.02 -2.23 2.56
C LYS A 103 -17.55 -3.65 2.45
N VAL A 104 -18.78 -3.86 2.94
CA VAL A 104 -19.55 -5.10 2.80
C VAL A 104 -20.97 -4.74 2.41
N GLU A 105 -21.47 -5.36 1.35
CA GLU A 105 -22.83 -5.19 0.86
C GLU A 105 -23.48 -6.57 0.71
N ALA A 106 -24.73 -6.73 1.15
CA ALA A 106 -25.48 -7.98 0.98
C ALA A 106 -26.98 -7.73 0.98
N GLY A 107 -27.67 -8.35 0.01
CA GLY A 107 -29.12 -8.34 -0.08
C GLY A 107 -29.74 -6.99 -0.44
N THR A 108 -31.08 -6.99 -0.60
CA THR A 108 -31.84 -5.83 -1.09
C THR A 108 -33.01 -5.46 -0.20
N ALA A 109 -33.55 -6.39 0.59
CA ALA A 109 -34.69 -6.17 1.43
C ALA A 109 -34.70 -7.09 2.67
N ARG A 110 -35.24 -6.61 3.78
CA ARG A 110 -35.28 -7.30 5.10
C ARG A 110 -35.98 -8.65 5.11
N ASN A 111 -36.86 -8.92 4.15
CA ASN A 111 -37.67 -10.14 4.06
C ASN A 111 -37.33 -11.02 2.87
N VAL A 112 -36.16 -10.77 2.26
CA VAL A 112 -35.63 -11.53 1.13
C VAL A 112 -34.23 -12.05 1.49
N ILE A 113 -34.00 -13.35 1.28
CA ILE A 113 -32.65 -13.95 1.40
C ILE A 113 -31.72 -13.28 0.41
N ALA A 114 -30.56 -12.85 0.87
CA ALA A 114 -29.56 -12.20 0.03
C ALA A 114 -29.02 -13.18 -1.03
N GLY A 115 -29.28 -12.89 -2.30
CA GLY A 115 -28.76 -13.68 -3.42
C GLY A 115 -27.38 -13.22 -3.91
N GLU A 116 -26.97 -12.01 -3.53
CA GLU A 116 -25.68 -11.46 -3.89
C GLU A 116 -25.06 -10.72 -2.71
N ALA A 117 -23.73 -10.79 -2.60
CA ALA A 117 -22.97 -10.00 -1.65
C ALA A 117 -21.63 -9.59 -2.25
N LYS A 118 -21.05 -8.50 -1.71
CA LYS A 118 -19.77 -7.97 -2.13
C LYS A 118 -18.94 -7.54 -0.92
N ILE A 119 -17.63 -7.81 -0.99
CA ILE A 119 -16.60 -7.29 -0.09
C ILE A 119 -15.64 -6.42 -0.91
N GLU A 120 -15.27 -5.26 -0.39
CA GLU A 120 -14.18 -4.44 -0.92
C GLU A 120 -13.22 -4.10 0.21
N GLY A 121 -11.92 -4.20 -0.10
CA GLY A 121 -10.88 -4.00 0.90
C GLY A 121 -9.52 -3.66 0.31
N THR A 122 -8.53 -3.50 1.18
CA THR A 122 -7.13 -3.24 0.81
C THR A 122 -6.19 -4.10 1.62
N ALA A 123 -5.09 -4.51 1.01
CA ALA A 123 -3.95 -5.08 1.72
C ALA A 123 -2.73 -4.17 1.58
N ARG A 124 -1.99 -4.00 2.67
CA ARG A 124 -0.75 -3.23 2.75
C ARG A 124 0.37 -4.12 3.26
N THR A 125 1.51 -4.14 2.56
CA THR A 125 2.64 -5.01 2.92
C THR A 125 3.96 -4.33 2.61
N PHE A 126 5.02 -4.71 3.34
CA PHE A 126 6.39 -4.29 3.03
C PHE A 126 7.19 -5.37 2.30
N SER A 127 6.65 -6.59 2.19
CA SER A 127 7.32 -7.67 1.49
C SER A 127 6.42 -8.30 0.43
N ARG A 128 7.02 -8.73 -0.68
CA ARG A 128 6.36 -9.49 -1.72
C ARG A 128 5.84 -10.84 -1.20
N GLN A 129 6.56 -11.45 -0.29
CA GLN A 129 6.18 -12.73 0.32
C GLN A 129 4.87 -12.59 1.13
N ALA A 130 4.74 -11.52 1.93
CA ALA A 130 3.50 -11.22 2.64
C ALA A 130 2.34 -10.97 1.68
N GLN A 131 2.56 -10.23 0.61
CA GLN A 131 1.56 -9.96 -0.41
C GLN A 131 1.05 -11.25 -1.06
N GLU A 132 1.95 -12.09 -1.56
CA GLU A 132 1.62 -13.38 -2.20
C GLU A 132 0.90 -14.33 -1.23
N MET A 133 1.29 -14.32 0.04
CA MET A 133 0.65 -15.11 1.08
C MET A 133 -0.79 -14.64 1.33
N ILE A 134 -1.01 -13.32 1.46
CA ILE A 134 -2.36 -12.76 1.65
C ILE A 134 -3.25 -13.09 0.47
N GLU A 135 -2.79 -12.86 -0.77
CA GLU A 135 -3.55 -13.17 -1.98
C GLU A 135 -3.95 -14.65 -2.05
N ARG A 136 -3.01 -15.54 -1.82
CA ARG A 136 -3.24 -16.98 -1.80
C ARG A 136 -4.28 -17.36 -0.75
N ARG A 137 -4.13 -16.86 0.50
CA ARG A 137 -5.05 -17.18 1.59
C ARG A 137 -6.46 -16.63 1.35
N VAL A 138 -6.59 -15.45 0.78
CA VAL A 138 -7.89 -14.90 0.36
C VAL A 138 -8.59 -15.85 -0.61
N LYS A 139 -7.89 -16.31 -1.64
CA LYS A 139 -8.44 -17.26 -2.64
C LYS A 139 -8.80 -18.61 -2.02
N GLU A 140 -7.98 -19.14 -1.12
CA GLU A 140 -8.24 -20.40 -0.42
C GLU A 140 -9.48 -20.32 0.49
N ILE A 141 -9.62 -19.23 1.25
CA ILE A 141 -10.79 -19.00 2.10
C ILE A 141 -12.04 -18.82 1.25
N ALA A 142 -11.98 -18.05 0.16
CA ALA A 142 -13.08 -17.88 -0.78
C ALA A 142 -13.55 -19.25 -1.33
N LYS A 143 -12.62 -20.09 -1.78
CA LYS A 143 -12.92 -21.44 -2.28
C LYS A 143 -13.54 -22.36 -1.21
N ALA A 144 -13.10 -22.25 0.04
CA ALA A 144 -13.71 -23.01 1.14
C ALA A 144 -15.17 -22.58 1.40
N HIS A 145 -15.48 -21.28 1.24
CA HIS A 145 -16.84 -20.77 1.41
C HIS A 145 -17.82 -21.23 0.32
N GLU A 146 -17.35 -21.46 -0.91
CA GLU A 146 -18.16 -22.10 -1.95
C GLU A 146 -18.70 -23.46 -1.48
N GLN A 147 -17.82 -24.26 -0.88
CA GLN A 147 -18.20 -25.60 -0.40
C GLN A 147 -19.08 -25.53 0.87
N MET A 148 -18.76 -24.59 1.79
CA MET A 148 -19.45 -24.49 3.07
C MET A 148 -20.88 -23.95 2.95
N TYR A 149 -21.09 -22.99 2.06
CA TYR A 149 -22.36 -22.24 1.94
C TYR A 149 -23.09 -22.49 0.63
N GLY A 150 -22.49 -23.19 -0.33
CA GLY A 150 -23.08 -23.44 -1.65
C GLY A 150 -23.17 -22.20 -2.53
N VAL A 151 -22.39 -21.17 -2.24
CA VAL A 151 -22.29 -19.94 -3.04
C VAL A 151 -21.22 -20.10 -4.13
N ASP A 152 -21.34 -19.36 -5.24
CA ASP A 152 -20.24 -19.14 -6.15
C ASP A 152 -19.45 -17.89 -5.72
N VAL A 153 -18.12 -17.93 -5.80
CA VAL A 153 -17.27 -16.81 -5.34
C VAL A 153 -16.29 -16.40 -6.44
N SER A 154 -16.25 -15.11 -6.71
CA SER A 154 -15.26 -14.49 -7.59
C SER A 154 -14.35 -13.58 -6.75
N VAL A 155 -13.03 -13.73 -6.90
CA VAL A 155 -12.02 -12.92 -6.21
C VAL A 155 -11.23 -12.13 -7.24
N ASP A 156 -11.24 -10.81 -7.11
CA ASP A 156 -10.36 -9.89 -7.80
C ASP A 156 -9.36 -9.30 -6.78
N PHE A 157 -8.10 -9.71 -6.90
CA PHE A 157 -7.01 -9.19 -6.08
C PHE A 157 -6.04 -8.46 -7.01
N GLN A 158 -6.18 -7.13 -7.03
CA GLN A 158 -5.38 -6.27 -7.88
C GLN A 158 -4.12 -5.86 -7.14
N GLN A 159 -2.99 -6.32 -7.64
CA GLN A 159 -1.70 -5.85 -7.18
C GLN A 159 -1.55 -4.37 -7.54
N SER A 160 -0.94 -3.61 -6.63
CA SER A 160 -0.56 -2.23 -6.88
C SER A 160 0.30 -2.10 -8.14
N SER A 161 0.26 -0.93 -8.72
CA SER A 161 1.20 -0.53 -9.77
C SER A 161 2.64 -0.35 -9.26
N HIS A 162 2.87 -0.41 -7.95
CA HIS A 162 4.16 -0.26 -7.29
C HIS A 162 4.29 -1.23 -6.11
N GLY A 163 5.52 -1.69 -5.85
CA GLY A 163 5.88 -2.47 -4.67
C GLY A 163 5.96 -1.63 -3.39
N ALA A 164 6.60 -2.16 -2.38
CA ALA A 164 6.98 -1.38 -1.20
C ALA A 164 8.15 -0.45 -1.53
N LEU A 165 8.12 0.77 -1.01
CA LEU A 165 9.24 1.70 -1.07
C LEU A 165 10.29 1.25 -0.06
N ILE A 166 11.43 0.78 -0.55
CA ILE A 166 12.53 0.23 0.26
C ILE A 166 13.81 0.95 -0.11
N ASN A 167 14.39 1.66 0.83
CA ASN A 167 15.67 2.34 0.65
C ASN A 167 16.82 1.33 0.70
N ASP A 168 17.75 1.44 -0.26
CA ASP A 168 18.98 0.66 -0.26
C ASP A 168 19.88 1.08 0.89
N PRO A 169 20.36 0.13 1.74
CA PRO A 169 21.20 0.46 2.90
C PRO A 169 22.51 1.13 2.53
N GLY A 170 23.19 0.68 1.47
CA GLY A 170 24.48 1.24 1.04
C GLY A 170 24.32 2.66 0.50
N VAL A 171 23.23 2.92 -0.23
CA VAL A 171 22.94 4.28 -0.73
C VAL A 171 22.61 5.22 0.43
N VAL A 172 21.84 4.76 1.43
CA VAL A 172 21.53 5.57 2.62
C VAL A 172 22.82 5.88 3.40
N GLU A 173 23.71 4.89 3.60
CA GLU A 173 25.00 5.09 4.28
C GLU A 173 25.85 6.15 3.58
N ASP A 174 26.02 6.03 2.26
CA ASP A 174 26.79 6.99 1.46
C ASP A 174 26.21 8.41 1.52
N VAL A 175 24.88 8.54 1.45
CA VAL A 175 24.20 9.84 1.56
C VAL A 175 24.34 10.42 2.97
N MET A 176 24.18 9.62 4.01
CA MET A 176 24.30 10.09 5.40
C MET A 176 25.71 10.50 5.74
N GLU A 177 26.74 9.82 5.20
CA GLU A 177 28.14 10.26 5.34
C GLU A 177 28.32 11.67 4.77
N LYS A 178 27.87 11.91 3.53
CA LYS A 178 27.98 13.22 2.88
C LYS A 178 27.09 14.28 3.50
N ALA A 179 25.88 13.88 3.94
CA ALA A 179 24.99 14.79 4.64
C ALA A 179 25.58 15.29 5.97
N GLY A 180 26.40 14.48 6.65
CA GLY A 180 27.13 14.88 7.85
C GLY A 180 28.13 16.04 7.65
N GLU A 181 28.54 16.29 6.40
CA GLU A 181 29.41 17.45 6.06
C GLU A 181 28.58 18.76 5.90
N VAL A 182 27.27 18.66 5.69
CA VAL A 182 26.38 19.77 5.28
C VAL A 182 25.33 20.10 6.33
N PHE A 183 24.88 19.10 7.07
CA PHE A 183 23.79 19.20 8.03
C PHE A 183 24.26 18.98 9.46
N ASP A 184 23.64 19.70 10.40
CA ASP A 184 23.76 19.37 11.82
C ASP A 184 22.96 18.07 12.12
N PRO A 185 23.47 17.14 12.93
CA PRO A 185 22.74 15.92 13.30
C PRO A 185 21.32 16.17 13.83
N SER A 186 21.10 17.32 14.47
CA SER A 186 19.77 17.71 14.96
C SER A 186 18.76 18.01 13.84
N GLU A 187 19.20 18.20 12.60
CA GLU A 187 18.31 18.42 11.45
C GLU A 187 17.65 17.10 10.97
N PHE A 188 18.20 15.96 11.40
CA PHE A 188 17.59 14.65 11.14
C PHE A 188 16.59 14.27 12.25
N THR A 189 15.62 13.46 11.87
CA THR A 189 14.64 12.87 12.80
C THR A 189 14.26 11.48 12.32
N HIS A 190 14.03 10.56 13.25
CA HIS A 190 13.52 9.23 12.90
C HIS A 190 12.03 9.27 12.64
N VAL A 191 11.61 8.59 11.58
CA VAL A 191 10.20 8.37 11.24
C VAL A 191 10.01 6.89 10.92
N GLU A 192 9.10 6.24 11.62
CA GLU A 192 8.75 4.85 11.37
C GLU A 192 8.22 4.63 9.96
N ALA A 193 8.37 3.42 9.44
CA ALA A 193 7.79 3.03 8.16
C ALA A 193 6.27 3.17 8.16
N MET A 194 5.70 3.64 7.05
CA MET A 194 4.28 3.99 6.96
C MET A 194 3.51 3.02 6.07
N MET A 195 2.29 2.66 6.49
CA MET A 195 1.34 1.86 5.68
C MET A 195 0.66 2.69 4.57
N LEU A 196 1.39 3.62 3.97
CA LEU A 196 1.00 4.45 2.81
C LEU A 196 1.72 3.96 1.57
N GLY A 197 1.17 4.25 0.38
CA GLY A 197 1.80 3.89 -0.89
C GLY A 197 2.57 5.06 -1.49
N GLU A 198 3.65 4.75 -2.24
CA GLU A 198 4.49 5.71 -2.96
C GLU A 198 4.98 5.08 -4.26
N ASP A 199 4.71 5.71 -5.40
CA ASP A 199 5.02 5.15 -6.71
C ASP A 199 6.52 5.29 -7.10
N PHE A 200 7.29 6.06 -6.36
CA PHE A 200 8.75 6.07 -6.47
C PHE A 200 9.37 4.68 -6.22
N ALA A 201 8.65 3.81 -5.52
CA ALA A 201 9.01 2.39 -5.35
C ALA A 201 9.31 1.69 -6.68
N ASN A 202 8.62 2.06 -7.78
CA ASN A 202 8.88 1.48 -9.11
C ASN A 202 10.31 1.73 -9.62
N TYR A 203 10.91 2.84 -9.21
CA TYR A 203 12.30 3.12 -9.57
C TYR A 203 13.27 2.32 -8.71
N LEU A 204 12.95 2.14 -7.42
CA LEU A 204 13.79 1.38 -6.49
C LEU A 204 13.71 -0.15 -6.73
N GLU A 205 12.72 -0.64 -7.47
CA GLU A 205 12.70 -2.02 -7.96
C GLU A 205 13.69 -2.27 -9.12
N GLU A 206 14.07 -1.23 -9.85
CA GLU A 206 14.92 -1.33 -11.04
C GLU A 206 16.38 -0.91 -10.77
N MET A 207 16.62 -0.13 -9.68
CA MET A 207 17.95 0.40 -9.39
C MET A 207 18.11 0.79 -7.92
N ASP A 208 19.35 0.82 -7.47
CA ASP A 208 19.70 1.26 -6.12
C ASP A 208 19.36 2.74 -5.93
N GLY A 209 18.82 3.06 -4.76
CA GLY A 209 18.43 4.44 -4.47
C GLY A 209 17.86 4.62 -3.08
N CYS A 210 17.48 5.83 -2.77
CA CYS A 210 16.79 6.15 -1.53
C CYS A 210 15.79 7.28 -1.68
N PHE A 211 14.86 7.30 -0.74
CA PHE A 211 13.78 8.27 -0.64
C PHE A 211 13.74 8.86 0.76
N ALA A 212 13.74 10.18 0.86
CA ALA A 212 13.71 10.89 2.12
C ALA A 212 12.41 11.65 2.34
N PHE A 213 11.96 11.75 3.58
CA PHE A 213 10.87 12.64 3.96
C PHE A 213 11.43 13.98 4.47
N ILE A 214 10.81 15.07 4.02
CA ILE A 214 11.11 16.41 4.49
C ILE A 214 9.91 16.90 5.30
N GLY A 215 10.12 17.29 6.53
CA GLY A 215 9.06 17.74 7.43
C GLY A 215 8.40 19.01 6.94
N GLY A 216 7.09 18.98 6.71
CA GLY A 216 6.25 20.11 6.33
C GLY A 216 5.72 20.90 7.52
N GLY A 217 5.91 20.40 8.77
CA GLY A 217 5.40 21.03 9.99
C GLY A 217 4.04 20.48 10.44
N ASP A 218 3.47 21.16 11.44
CA ASP A 218 2.16 20.80 12.02
C ASP A 218 1.03 21.45 11.21
N HIS A 219 0.74 20.86 10.06
CA HIS A 219 -0.31 21.27 9.13
C HIS A 219 -1.24 20.10 8.80
N PRO A 220 -2.40 20.33 8.17
CA PRO A 220 -3.27 19.25 7.73
C PRO A 220 -2.52 18.22 6.88
N ALA A 221 -2.85 16.94 7.08
CA ALA A 221 -2.17 15.82 6.43
C ALA A 221 -2.14 15.96 4.90
N ASN A 222 -1.16 15.32 4.28
CA ASN A 222 -1.07 15.20 2.82
C ASN A 222 -2.40 14.68 2.25
N HIS A 223 -2.81 15.21 1.10
CA HIS A 223 -4.11 14.97 0.44
C HIS A 223 -5.35 15.56 1.14
N HIS A 224 -5.21 16.27 2.26
CA HIS A 224 -6.32 17.00 2.85
C HIS A 224 -6.69 18.23 2.00
N GLY A 225 -7.99 18.56 1.88
CA GLY A 225 -8.45 19.69 1.06
C GLY A 225 -7.95 21.08 1.51
N LYS A 226 -7.35 21.17 2.70
CA LYS A 226 -6.69 22.37 3.24
C LYS A 226 -5.20 22.10 3.49
N PHE A 227 -4.60 21.22 2.67
CA PHE A 227 -3.17 20.94 2.76
C PHE A 227 -2.37 22.23 2.59
N ASP A 228 -1.41 22.42 3.44
CA ASP A 228 -0.42 23.50 3.44
C ASP A 228 0.84 22.98 4.14
N PHE A 229 1.97 23.64 4.01
CA PHE A 229 3.21 23.26 4.68
C PHE A 229 4.11 24.48 4.90
N ASP A 230 5.04 24.40 5.82
CA ASP A 230 6.03 25.47 6.05
C ASP A 230 7.03 25.50 4.90
N GLU A 231 6.99 26.57 4.09
CA GLU A 231 7.87 26.76 2.93
C GLU A 231 9.36 26.74 3.27
N LYS A 232 9.75 26.98 4.53
CA LYS A 232 11.14 26.85 4.98
C LYS A 232 11.68 25.43 4.80
N ALA A 233 10.82 24.42 4.81
CA ALA A 233 11.16 23.03 4.55
C ALA A 233 11.79 22.83 3.17
N LEU A 234 11.46 23.66 2.18
CA LEU A 234 12.03 23.60 0.83
C LEU A 234 13.55 23.76 0.84
N ILE A 235 14.10 24.58 1.74
CA ILE A 235 15.55 24.78 1.87
C ILE A 235 16.25 23.47 2.27
N SER A 236 15.69 22.73 3.23
CA SER A 236 16.22 21.42 3.64
C SER A 236 16.15 20.41 2.48
N GLY A 237 15.05 20.38 1.72
CA GLY A 237 14.92 19.55 0.53
C GLY A 237 15.98 19.88 -0.54
N VAL A 238 16.18 21.17 -0.85
CA VAL A 238 17.19 21.58 -1.84
C VAL A 238 18.60 21.22 -1.35
N ARG A 239 18.94 21.45 -0.10
CA ARG A 239 20.24 21.08 0.48
C ARG A 239 20.50 19.57 0.36
N LEU A 240 19.47 18.76 0.68
CA LEU A 240 19.57 17.30 0.56
C LEU A 240 19.73 16.85 -0.90
N MET A 241 18.95 17.44 -1.82
CA MET A 241 19.11 17.14 -3.25
C MET A 241 20.48 17.50 -3.79
N LEU A 242 21.10 18.58 -3.32
CA LEU A 242 22.48 18.92 -3.68
C LEU A 242 23.48 17.92 -3.09
N THR A 243 23.23 17.39 -1.90
CA THR A 243 24.05 16.33 -1.30
C THR A 243 24.04 15.07 -2.17
N PHE A 244 22.90 14.67 -2.72
CA PHE A 244 22.80 13.53 -3.64
C PHE A 244 23.68 13.65 -4.90
N VAL A 245 23.94 14.88 -5.36
CA VAL A 245 24.78 15.11 -6.57
C VAL A 245 26.26 14.84 -6.30
N ILE A 246 26.70 14.89 -5.05
CA ILE A 246 28.12 14.72 -4.66
C ILE A 246 28.41 13.33 -4.08
N VAL A 247 27.42 12.47 -3.94
CA VAL A 247 27.51 11.03 -3.62
C VAL A 247 27.70 10.18 -4.89
#